data_ff4038f3b8983728ce90572c7459d26f
#
_entry.id   ff4038f3b8983728ce90572c7459d26f
#
_cell.length_a   1.000
_cell.length_b   1.000
_cell.length_c   1.000
_cell.angle_alpha   90.00
_cell.angle_beta   90.00
_cell.angle_gamma   90.00
#
_symmetry.space_group_name_H-M   'P 1'
#
loop_
_entity.id
_entity.type
_entity.pdbx_description
1 polymer ?
#
loop_
_entity_poly.entity_id
_entity_poly.type
_entity_poly.pdbx_seq_one_letter_code
_entity_poly.pdbx_strand_id
1 'polypeptide(L)'
;MNMKEYAFGIDLGGTTAKIGLFTTAGALLEKWEVPTDTSNAGEHILENLAAAIMGKMQEKAIPAEQVEGVGIGVPGPVLDSSVVPIVCANLGGWGQRNVSAQLSGLLDGLKVLVGNDANVAALGEIWMGAAKGCRSAVMVTLGTGVGGGVIVNGKVIDGSHGAGGEIGHITVNRHETATCGCGKHGCL
;
A
#
# COMPACT_ATOMS: atom_id res chain seq x y z
N MET A 1 29.33 -8.91 1.18
CA MET A 1 27.87 -8.88 1.28
C MET A 1 27.36 -8.81 -0.14
N ASN A 2 26.57 -9.79 -0.59
CA ASN A 2 25.91 -9.68 -1.89
C ASN A 2 24.93 -8.51 -1.79
N MET A 3 25.04 -7.53 -2.71
CA MET A 3 24.07 -6.43 -2.78
C MET A 3 22.71 -7.04 -3.19
N LYS A 4 21.66 -6.68 -2.47
CA LYS A 4 20.31 -7.04 -2.85
C LYS A 4 19.93 -6.23 -4.09
N GLU A 5 19.44 -6.90 -5.10
CA GLU A 5 19.21 -6.31 -6.42
C GLU A 5 17.73 -6.04 -6.71
N TYR A 6 16.84 -6.78 -6.04
CA TYR A 6 15.41 -6.81 -6.35
C TYR A 6 14.55 -6.35 -5.18
N ALA A 7 13.40 -5.80 -5.49
CA ALA A 7 12.33 -5.49 -4.55
C ALA A 7 10.97 -5.73 -5.22
N PHE A 8 9.96 -6.09 -4.44
CA PHE A 8 8.58 -6.18 -4.92
C PHE A 8 7.74 -5.06 -4.33
N GLY A 9 6.83 -4.53 -5.15
CA GLY A 9 5.81 -3.57 -4.72
C GLY A 9 4.42 -4.11 -5.02
N ILE A 10 3.50 -3.97 -4.08
CA ILE A 10 2.11 -4.40 -4.22
C ILE A 10 1.19 -3.20 -3.99
N ASP A 11 0.24 -3.00 -4.89
CA ASP A 11 -0.92 -2.10 -4.73
C ASP A 11 -2.17 -2.97 -4.58
N LEU A 12 -2.68 -3.08 -3.35
CA LEU A 12 -3.81 -3.94 -3.02
C LEU A 12 -5.13 -3.21 -3.22
N GLY A 13 -5.75 -3.41 -4.37
CA GLY A 13 -7.10 -2.92 -4.66
C GLY A 13 -8.20 -3.94 -4.32
N GLY A 14 -9.46 -3.48 -4.28
CA GLY A 14 -10.61 -4.33 -3.94
C GLY A 14 -10.99 -5.37 -5.00
N THR A 15 -10.53 -5.21 -6.24
CA THR A 15 -10.82 -6.14 -7.36
C THR A 15 -9.57 -6.86 -7.81
N THR A 16 -8.46 -6.14 -7.91
CA THR A 16 -7.16 -6.65 -8.34
C THR A 16 -6.05 -6.08 -7.48
N ALA A 17 -5.05 -6.89 -7.20
CA ALA A 17 -3.78 -6.45 -6.67
C ALA A 17 -2.77 -6.33 -7.82
N LYS A 18 -2.13 -5.18 -7.93
CA LYS A 18 -1.05 -4.94 -8.89
C LYS A 18 0.28 -5.21 -8.24
N ILE A 19 1.12 -6.00 -8.88
CA ILE A 19 2.44 -6.36 -8.34
C ILE A 19 3.50 -5.92 -9.35
N GLY A 20 4.56 -5.32 -8.84
CA GLY A 20 5.74 -4.91 -9.62
C GLY A 20 7.00 -5.55 -9.08
N LEU A 21 7.85 -6.02 -9.98
CA LEU A 21 9.25 -6.39 -9.70
C LEU A 21 10.14 -5.21 -10.11
N PHE A 22 10.96 -4.76 -9.18
CA PHE A 22 11.85 -3.62 -9.37
C PHE A 22 13.29 -3.99 -9.06
N THR A 23 14.22 -3.24 -9.64
CA THR A 23 15.57 -3.17 -9.08
C THR A 23 15.56 -2.29 -7.83
N THR A 24 16.52 -2.46 -6.93
CA THR A 24 16.69 -1.59 -5.76
C THR A 24 17.05 -0.14 -6.14
N ALA A 25 17.45 0.10 -7.40
CA ALA A 25 17.63 1.45 -7.97
C ALA A 25 16.32 2.10 -8.46
N GLY A 26 15.18 1.38 -8.41
CA GLY A 26 13.86 1.88 -8.77
C GLY A 26 13.41 1.63 -10.21
N ALA A 27 14.17 0.88 -11.01
CA ALA A 27 13.74 0.50 -12.34
C ALA A 27 12.66 -0.60 -12.25
N LEU A 28 11.50 -0.38 -12.87
CA LEU A 28 10.46 -1.39 -13.02
C LEU A 28 10.90 -2.42 -14.07
N LEU A 29 11.05 -3.68 -13.66
CA LEU A 29 11.44 -4.78 -14.53
C LEU A 29 10.23 -5.50 -15.13
N GLU A 30 9.20 -5.71 -14.30
CA GLU A 30 7.97 -6.37 -14.72
C GLU A 30 6.80 -5.92 -13.85
N LYS A 31 5.59 -5.90 -14.43
CA LYS A 31 4.34 -5.61 -13.73
C LYS A 31 3.28 -6.62 -14.14
N TRP A 32 2.54 -7.14 -13.17
CA TRP A 32 1.39 -8.02 -13.42
C TRP A 32 0.28 -7.77 -12.40
N GLU A 33 -0.85 -8.40 -12.61
CA GLU A 33 -2.01 -8.28 -11.75
C GLU A 33 -2.51 -9.66 -11.34
N VAL A 34 -3.04 -9.75 -10.12
CA VAL A 34 -3.74 -10.94 -9.63
C VAL A 34 -5.11 -10.52 -9.08
N PRO A 35 -6.16 -11.34 -9.24
CA PRO A 35 -7.45 -11.06 -8.63
C PRO A 35 -7.35 -10.94 -7.12
N THR A 36 -8.04 -9.97 -6.53
CA THR A 36 -8.21 -9.89 -5.08
C THR A 36 -9.40 -10.73 -4.68
N ASP A 37 -9.15 -11.84 -4.00
CA ASP A 37 -10.20 -12.69 -3.46
C ASP A 37 -10.77 -12.10 -2.17
N THR A 38 -11.89 -11.41 -2.30
CA THR A 38 -12.57 -10.78 -1.15
C THR A 38 -13.58 -11.70 -0.49
N SER A 39 -13.71 -12.97 -0.92
CA SER A 39 -14.55 -13.96 -0.27
C SER A 39 -14.05 -14.27 1.15
N ASN A 40 -14.93 -14.76 2.01
CA ASN A 40 -14.60 -15.13 3.38
C ASN A 40 -13.77 -14.05 4.14
N ALA A 41 -14.21 -12.78 4.04
CA ALA A 41 -13.52 -11.64 4.63
C ALA A 41 -12.04 -11.49 4.14
N GLY A 42 -11.76 -11.86 2.91
CA GLY A 42 -10.45 -11.74 2.30
C GLY A 42 -9.39 -12.66 2.90
N GLU A 43 -9.79 -13.80 3.43
CA GLU A 43 -8.92 -14.76 4.14
C GLU A 43 -7.69 -15.14 3.29
N HIS A 44 -7.88 -15.33 1.98
CA HIS A 44 -6.82 -15.81 1.08
C HIS A 44 -6.02 -14.71 0.38
N ILE A 45 -6.27 -13.43 0.67
CA ILE A 45 -5.58 -12.32 -0.02
C ILE A 45 -4.06 -12.45 0.12
N LEU A 46 -3.54 -12.60 1.35
CA LEU A 46 -2.10 -12.65 1.56
C LEU A 46 -1.46 -13.92 1.01
N GLU A 47 -2.15 -15.05 1.06
CA GLU A 47 -1.69 -16.31 0.48
C GLU A 47 -1.56 -16.21 -1.05
N ASN A 48 -2.54 -15.62 -1.72
CA ASN A 48 -2.54 -15.40 -3.17
C ASN A 48 -1.42 -14.44 -3.59
N LEU A 49 -1.18 -13.37 -2.80
CA LEU A 49 -0.08 -12.43 -3.05
C LEU A 49 1.29 -13.11 -2.86
N ALA A 50 1.45 -13.89 -1.80
CA ALA A 50 2.68 -14.63 -1.55
C ALA A 50 2.95 -15.65 -2.67
N ALA A 51 1.95 -16.42 -3.08
CA ALA A 51 2.08 -17.38 -4.17
C ALA A 51 2.48 -16.70 -5.49
N ALA A 52 1.92 -15.52 -5.79
CA ALA A 52 2.26 -14.77 -6.99
C ALA A 52 3.72 -14.27 -6.97
N ILE A 53 4.21 -13.80 -5.82
CA ILE A 53 5.61 -13.36 -5.65
C ILE A 53 6.56 -14.56 -5.73
N MET A 54 6.30 -15.62 -4.98
CA MET A 54 7.14 -16.84 -4.98
C MET A 54 7.21 -17.47 -6.36
N GLY A 55 6.07 -17.55 -7.07
CA GLY A 55 6.02 -18.01 -8.46
C GLY A 55 6.88 -17.17 -9.40
N LYS A 56 6.85 -15.83 -9.24
CA LYS A 56 7.68 -14.91 -10.04
C LYS A 56 9.17 -15.05 -9.70
N MET A 57 9.52 -15.21 -8.43
CA MET A 57 10.91 -15.48 -8.03
C MET A 57 11.44 -16.78 -8.65
N GLN A 58 10.60 -17.82 -8.65
CA GLN A 58 10.96 -19.10 -9.28
C GLN A 58 11.10 -18.97 -10.81
N GLU A 59 10.14 -18.32 -11.48
CA GLU A 59 10.17 -18.06 -12.93
C GLU A 59 11.45 -17.35 -13.38
N LYS A 60 11.89 -16.35 -12.60
CA LYS A 60 13.05 -15.51 -12.90
C LYS A 60 14.35 -16.03 -12.30
N ALA A 61 14.32 -17.16 -11.57
CA ALA A 61 15.45 -17.68 -10.82
C ALA A 61 16.07 -16.64 -9.86
N ILE A 62 15.23 -15.82 -9.19
CA ILE A 62 15.64 -14.82 -8.21
C ILE A 62 15.75 -15.49 -6.83
N PRO A 63 16.95 -15.59 -6.24
CA PRO A 63 17.11 -16.15 -4.90
C PRO A 63 16.67 -15.13 -3.84
N ALA A 64 16.14 -15.61 -2.71
CA ALA A 64 15.58 -14.77 -1.65
C ALA A 64 16.60 -13.77 -1.07
N GLU A 65 17.86 -14.15 -0.99
CA GLU A 65 18.97 -13.31 -0.51
C GLU A 65 19.28 -12.11 -1.40
N GLN A 66 18.83 -12.11 -2.65
CA GLN A 66 18.93 -10.96 -3.55
C GLN A 66 17.70 -10.04 -3.47
N VAL A 67 16.66 -10.41 -2.73
CA VAL A 67 15.46 -9.58 -2.55
C VAL A 67 15.64 -8.68 -1.32
N GLU A 68 15.51 -7.36 -1.50
CA GLU A 68 15.55 -6.39 -0.39
C GLU A 68 14.31 -6.52 0.50
N GLY A 69 13.15 -6.74 -0.12
CA GLY A 69 11.89 -6.93 0.56
C GLY A 69 10.69 -6.63 -0.33
N VAL A 70 9.54 -6.61 0.30
CA VAL A 70 8.23 -6.36 -0.30
C VAL A 70 7.61 -5.14 0.35
N GLY A 71 7.20 -4.16 -0.45
CA GLY A 71 6.35 -3.05 -0.03
C GLY A 71 4.91 -3.32 -0.45
N ILE A 72 3.95 -3.11 0.43
CA ILE A 72 2.53 -3.24 0.09
C ILE A 72 1.76 -2.00 0.49
N GLY A 73 1.08 -1.38 -0.49
CA GLY A 73 0.06 -0.36 -0.30
C GLY A 73 -1.29 -1.00 -0.06
N VAL A 74 -1.96 -0.62 1.01
CA VAL A 74 -3.28 -1.15 1.39
C VAL A 74 -4.25 0.00 1.62
N PRO A 75 -5.57 -0.19 1.41
CA PRO A 75 -6.56 0.83 1.75
C PRO A 75 -6.67 1.01 3.26
N GLY A 76 -6.87 2.25 3.69
CA GLY A 76 -7.08 2.63 5.09
C GLY A 76 -5.81 2.86 5.90
N PRO A 77 -5.95 3.15 7.20
CA PRO A 77 -4.83 3.47 8.08
C PRO A 77 -3.91 2.28 8.31
N VAL A 78 -2.62 2.58 8.46
CA VAL A 78 -1.58 1.59 8.80
C VAL A 78 -0.80 2.09 10.00
N LEU A 79 -0.52 1.20 10.95
CA LEU A 79 0.29 1.49 12.13
C LEU A 79 1.66 0.79 12.01
N ASP A 80 2.71 1.54 12.34
CA ASP A 80 4.10 1.05 12.42
C ASP A 80 4.57 0.27 11.18
N SER A 81 4.09 0.69 10.00
CA SER A 81 4.35 0.02 8.71
C SER A 81 4.09 -1.49 8.72
N SER A 82 3.13 -1.94 9.51
CA SER A 82 2.91 -3.37 9.79
C SER A 82 1.45 -3.77 9.91
N VAL A 83 0.65 -2.99 10.64
CA VAL A 83 -0.69 -3.40 11.07
C VAL A 83 -1.76 -2.56 10.38
N VAL A 84 -2.77 -3.22 9.83
CA VAL A 84 -4.04 -2.62 9.42
C VAL A 84 -5.02 -2.73 10.58
N PRO A 85 -5.30 -1.64 11.33
CA PRO A 85 -6.05 -1.71 12.60
C PRO A 85 -7.56 -1.79 12.41
N ILE A 86 -8.06 -1.48 11.21
CA ILE A 86 -9.50 -1.42 10.91
C ILE A 86 -9.92 -2.51 9.93
N VAL A 87 -11.22 -2.68 9.79
CA VAL A 87 -11.83 -3.53 8.77
C VAL A 87 -12.00 -2.72 7.48
N CYS A 88 -11.47 -3.24 6.37
CA CYS A 88 -11.56 -2.63 5.05
C CYS A 88 -12.78 -3.19 4.31
N ALA A 89 -13.84 -2.40 4.21
CA ALA A 89 -15.09 -2.83 3.57
C ALA A 89 -14.91 -3.20 2.09
N ASN A 90 -14.06 -2.48 1.36
CA ASN A 90 -13.74 -2.74 -0.05
C ASN A 90 -12.89 -4.00 -0.28
N LEU A 91 -12.40 -4.62 0.78
CA LEU A 91 -11.69 -5.91 0.76
C LEU A 91 -12.51 -7.03 1.41
N GLY A 92 -13.85 -6.95 1.34
CA GLY A 92 -14.74 -7.98 1.87
C GLY A 92 -14.76 -8.11 3.40
N GLY A 93 -14.24 -7.11 4.11
CA GLY A 93 -14.12 -7.17 5.57
C GLY A 93 -12.71 -7.54 6.06
N TRP A 94 -11.75 -7.64 5.17
CA TRP A 94 -10.34 -7.88 5.51
C TRP A 94 -9.77 -6.73 6.34
N GLY A 95 -8.89 -7.06 7.27
CA GLY A 95 -8.22 -6.09 8.13
C GLY A 95 -8.01 -6.61 9.54
N GLN A 96 -7.78 -5.72 10.51
CA GLN A 96 -7.49 -6.03 11.92
C GLN A 96 -6.40 -7.09 12.08
N ARG A 97 -5.30 -6.93 11.31
CA ARG A 97 -4.21 -7.93 11.27
C ARG A 97 -2.84 -7.30 11.12
N ASN A 98 -1.83 -8.02 11.55
CA ASN A 98 -0.44 -7.69 11.26
C ASN A 98 -0.06 -8.25 9.88
N VAL A 99 -0.24 -7.42 8.86
CA VAL A 99 0.01 -7.77 7.46
C VAL A 99 1.49 -8.05 7.21
N SER A 100 2.37 -7.24 7.82
CA SER A 100 3.83 -7.42 7.68
C SER A 100 4.26 -8.79 8.18
N ALA A 101 3.86 -9.18 9.40
CA ALA A 101 4.26 -10.46 9.96
C ALA A 101 3.66 -11.65 9.20
N GLN A 102 2.37 -11.56 8.81
CA GLN A 102 1.70 -12.65 8.09
C GLN A 102 2.29 -12.86 6.70
N LEU A 103 2.45 -11.78 5.92
CA LEU A 103 3.01 -11.89 4.57
C LEU A 103 4.50 -12.28 4.60
N SER A 104 5.28 -11.76 5.56
CA SER A 104 6.67 -12.19 5.75
C SER A 104 6.77 -13.68 6.06
N GLY A 105 5.88 -14.22 6.91
CA GLY A 105 5.85 -15.66 7.20
C GLY A 105 5.54 -16.52 5.98
N LEU A 106 4.68 -16.03 5.07
CA LEU A 106 4.36 -16.71 3.81
C LEU A 106 5.46 -16.57 2.75
N LEU A 107 6.39 -15.65 2.92
CA LEU A 107 7.50 -15.35 2.00
C LEU A 107 8.87 -15.77 2.59
N ASP A 108 8.90 -16.82 3.40
CA ASP A 108 10.13 -17.37 3.98
C ASP A 108 10.98 -16.35 4.75
N GLY A 109 10.31 -15.36 5.39
CA GLY A 109 10.95 -14.35 6.21
C GLY A 109 11.46 -13.13 5.44
N LEU A 110 11.09 -12.93 4.18
CA LEU A 110 11.38 -11.68 3.48
C LEU A 110 10.80 -10.50 4.25
N LYS A 111 11.57 -9.40 4.30
CA LYS A 111 11.12 -8.15 4.92
C LYS A 111 9.88 -7.63 4.20
N VAL A 112 8.83 -7.31 4.96
CA VAL A 112 7.60 -6.71 4.43
C VAL A 112 7.33 -5.38 5.14
N LEU A 113 7.09 -4.33 4.37
CA LEU A 113 6.63 -3.03 4.86
C LEU A 113 5.26 -2.73 4.29
N VAL A 114 4.37 -2.25 5.14
CA VAL A 114 2.98 -1.92 4.82
C VAL A 114 2.79 -0.42 4.90
N GLY A 115 2.05 0.16 3.97
CA GLY A 115 1.68 1.58 3.99
C GLY A 115 0.26 1.78 3.48
N ASN A 116 -0.35 2.90 3.85
CA ASN A 116 -1.57 3.34 3.18
C ASN A 116 -1.28 3.58 1.69
N ASP A 117 -2.20 3.19 0.81
CA ASP A 117 -2.05 3.25 -0.65
C ASP A 117 -1.71 4.66 -1.17
N ALA A 118 -2.41 5.71 -0.72
CA ALA A 118 -2.13 7.09 -1.12
C ALA A 118 -0.79 7.59 -0.57
N ASN A 119 -0.42 7.20 0.65
CA ASN A 119 0.88 7.53 1.24
C ASN A 119 2.03 6.88 0.46
N VAL A 120 1.89 5.61 0.09
CA VAL A 120 2.89 4.89 -0.71
C VAL A 120 3.00 5.50 -2.11
N ALA A 121 1.87 5.89 -2.72
CA ALA A 121 1.87 6.58 -4.00
C ALA A 121 2.61 7.93 -3.91
N ALA A 122 2.36 8.73 -2.85
CA ALA A 122 3.08 9.98 -2.62
C ALA A 122 4.60 9.80 -2.44
N LEU A 123 5.02 8.72 -1.76
CA LEU A 123 6.44 8.35 -1.68
C LEU A 123 7.02 8.01 -3.05
N GLY A 124 6.28 7.28 -3.87
CA GLY A 124 6.67 6.96 -5.23
C GLY A 124 6.89 8.21 -6.09
N GLU A 125 5.98 9.19 -5.98
CA GLU A 125 6.10 10.47 -6.70
C GLU A 125 7.32 11.30 -6.27
N ILE A 126 7.67 11.32 -4.99
CA ILE A 126 8.89 11.98 -4.51
C ILE A 126 10.15 11.23 -4.97
N TRP A 127 10.10 9.90 -4.99
CA TRP A 127 11.26 9.10 -5.37
C TRP A 127 11.53 9.12 -6.88
N MET A 128 10.52 8.82 -7.69
CA MET A 128 10.70 8.58 -9.12
C MET A 128 9.71 9.35 -10.02
N GLY A 129 8.77 10.08 -9.44
CA GLY A 129 7.69 10.74 -10.15
C GLY A 129 7.81 12.26 -10.25
N ALA A 130 6.67 12.93 -10.34
CA ALA A 130 6.54 14.38 -10.58
C ALA A 130 7.11 15.25 -9.45
N ALA A 131 7.15 14.71 -8.22
CA ALA A 131 7.71 15.40 -7.05
C ALA A 131 9.19 15.07 -6.77
N LYS A 132 9.89 14.45 -7.74
CA LYS A 132 11.30 14.08 -7.59
C LYS A 132 12.17 15.30 -7.27
N GLY A 133 12.95 15.17 -6.19
CA GLY A 133 13.79 16.27 -5.68
C GLY A 133 13.10 17.18 -4.66
N CYS A 134 11.78 17.07 -4.48
CA CYS A 134 11.06 17.77 -3.41
C CYS A 134 11.29 17.06 -2.07
N ARG A 135 11.42 17.86 -1.00
CA ARG A 135 11.47 17.33 0.37
C ARG A 135 10.09 17.24 1.02
N SER A 136 9.13 17.99 0.51
CA SER A 136 7.76 18.02 1.00
C SER A 136 6.81 18.08 -0.18
N ALA A 137 5.71 17.34 -0.11
CA ALA A 137 4.68 17.27 -1.12
C ALA A 137 3.34 16.88 -0.50
N VAL A 138 2.27 17.32 -1.14
CA VAL A 138 0.92 16.79 -0.90
C VAL A 138 0.46 16.16 -2.20
N MET A 139 0.13 14.89 -2.15
CA MET A 139 -0.49 14.16 -3.26
C MET A 139 -1.98 14.06 -3.01
N VAL A 140 -2.76 14.31 -4.04
CA VAL A 140 -4.22 14.12 -4.03
C VAL A 140 -4.58 13.09 -5.07
N THR A 141 -5.25 12.03 -4.68
CA THR A 141 -5.78 11.01 -5.61
C THR A 141 -7.27 11.24 -5.83
N LEU A 142 -7.69 11.28 -7.10
CA LEU A 142 -9.08 11.43 -7.50
C LEU A 142 -9.51 10.14 -8.21
N GLY A 143 -10.43 9.41 -7.58
CA GLY A 143 -10.95 8.15 -8.08
C GLY A 143 -12.38 7.93 -7.59
N THR A 144 -12.71 6.74 -7.11
CA THR A 144 -14.00 6.47 -6.45
C THR A 144 -14.22 7.39 -5.24
N GLY A 145 -13.15 7.83 -4.61
CA GLY A 145 -13.11 8.83 -3.54
C GLY A 145 -11.92 9.76 -3.73
N VAL A 146 -11.72 10.63 -2.75
CA VAL A 146 -10.56 11.53 -2.66
C VAL A 146 -9.62 10.97 -1.60
N GLY A 147 -8.43 10.58 -2.01
CA GLY A 147 -7.36 10.18 -1.10
C GLY A 147 -6.24 11.21 -1.04
N GLY A 148 -5.34 11.09 -0.09
CA GLY A 148 -4.18 11.96 0.01
C GLY A 148 -3.01 11.35 0.73
N GLY A 149 -1.81 11.79 0.31
CA GLY A 149 -0.56 11.50 1.00
C GLY A 149 0.19 12.79 1.27
N VAL A 150 0.59 12.99 2.51
CA VAL A 150 1.33 14.18 2.95
C VAL A 150 2.74 13.79 3.35
N ILE A 151 3.72 14.40 2.71
CA ILE A 151 5.13 14.19 3.01
C ILE A 151 5.75 15.52 3.44
N VAL A 152 6.42 15.51 4.58
CA VAL A 152 7.13 16.68 5.12
C VAL A 152 8.56 16.29 5.45
N ASN A 153 9.52 17.02 4.89
CA ASN A 153 10.96 16.76 5.07
C ASN A 153 11.37 15.30 4.76
N GLY A 154 10.78 14.70 3.71
CA GLY A 154 11.06 13.33 3.28
C GLY A 154 10.40 12.23 4.14
N LYS A 155 9.48 12.60 5.03
CA LYS A 155 8.75 11.66 5.89
C LYS A 155 7.26 11.76 5.63
N VAL A 156 6.60 10.61 5.53
CA VAL A 156 5.14 10.53 5.49
C VAL A 156 4.57 11.01 6.81
N ILE A 157 3.49 11.76 6.75
CA ILE A 157 2.72 12.19 7.91
C ILE A 157 1.58 11.20 8.12
N ASP A 158 1.87 10.11 8.83
CA ASP A 158 0.88 9.08 9.15
C ASP A 158 -0.07 9.49 10.29
N GLY A 159 0.34 10.47 11.11
CA GLY A 159 -0.39 10.81 12.32
C GLY A 159 -0.27 9.72 13.40
N SER A 160 -0.77 10.01 14.59
CA SER A 160 -0.65 9.11 15.76
C SER A 160 -1.48 7.81 15.64
N HIS A 161 -2.40 7.74 14.69
CA HIS A 161 -3.31 6.60 14.51
C HIS A 161 -3.33 6.11 13.05
N GLY A 162 -2.31 6.43 12.25
CA GLY A 162 -2.21 6.01 10.86
C GLY A 162 -3.17 6.71 9.90
N ALA A 163 -3.89 7.74 10.34
CA ALA A 163 -4.89 8.46 9.54
C ALA A 163 -4.40 9.87 9.10
N GLY A 164 -3.12 10.13 9.15
CA GLY A 164 -2.52 11.33 8.58
C GLY A 164 -2.66 11.32 7.06
N GLY A 165 -2.98 12.48 6.48
CA GLY A 165 -3.15 12.56 5.03
C GLY A 165 -4.56 12.24 4.51
N GLU A 166 -5.53 11.92 5.38
CA GLU A 166 -6.95 11.69 5.02
C GLU A 166 -7.65 12.99 4.59
N ILE A 167 -7.09 13.68 3.58
CA ILE A 167 -7.53 15.00 3.14
C ILE A 167 -8.92 14.98 2.50
N GLY A 168 -9.33 13.86 1.89
CA GLY A 168 -10.67 13.67 1.36
C GLY A 168 -11.76 13.73 2.41
N HIS A 169 -11.40 13.56 3.70
CA HIS A 169 -12.34 13.63 4.82
C HIS A 169 -12.32 14.99 5.57
N ILE A 170 -11.68 16.02 5.02
CA ILE A 170 -11.78 17.38 5.52
C ILE A 170 -13.17 17.91 5.20
N THR A 171 -13.86 18.49 6.20
CA THR A 171 -15.16 19.12 5.98
C THR A 171 -15.00 20.43 5.21
N VAL A 172 -15.47 20.48 3.97
CA VAL A 172 -15.43 21.66 3.08
C VAL A 172 -16.81 22.33 2.94
N ASN A 173 -17.89 21.58 3.16
CA ASN A 173 -19.24 22.09 3.14
C ASN A 173 -20.01 21.72 4.41
N ARG A 174 -20.21 22.66 5.33
CA ARG A 174 -20.91 22.42 6.60
C ARG A 174 -22.42 22.25 6.47
N HIS A 175 -23.00 22.58 5.31
CA HIS A 175 -24.43 22.49 5.03
C HIS A 175 -24.78 21.25 4.18
N GLU A 176 -23.80 20.42 3.87
CA GLU A 176 -24.01 19.17 3.13
C GLU A 176 -24.84 18.19 3.97
N THR A 177 -25.85 17.60 3.34
CA THR A 177 -26.74 16.62 3.97
C THR A 177 -26.39 15.18 3.57
N ALA A 178 -25.67 14.99 2.45
CA ALA A 178 -25.21 13.68 2.03
C ALA A 178 -24.18 13.11 3.02
N THR A 179 -24.34 11.86 3.36
CA THR A 179 -23.43 11.18 4.28
C THR A 179 -22.23 10.62 3.51
N CYS A 180 -21.04 11.01 3.92
CA CYS A 180 -19.80 10.39 3.44
C CYS A 180 -19.66 8.96 3.99
N GLY A 181 -18.92 8.09 3.29
CA GLY A 181 -18.61 6.73 3.75
C GLY A 181 -17.91 6.66 5.12
N CYS A 182 -17.29 7.76 5.57
CA CYS A 182 -16.70 7.87 6.92
C CYS A 182 -17.73 8.21 8.01
N GLY A 183 -19.02 8.34 7.68
CA GLY A 183 -20.11 8.70 8.61
C GLY A 183 -20.29 10.18 8.88
N LYS A 184 -19.45 11.06 8.33
CA LYS A 184 -19.57 12.51 8.44
C LYS A 184 -20.32 13.11 7.25
N HIS A 185 -20.64 14.41 7.35
CA HIS A 185 -21.20 15.22 6.27
C HIS A 185 -20.18 16.27 5.81
N GLY A 186 -20.26 16.64 4.54
CA GLY A 186 -19.50 17.75 3.97
C GLY A 186 -18.02 17.48 3.74
N CYS A 187 -17.62 16.24 3.61
CA CYS A 187 -16.27 15.87 3.16
C CYS A 187 -16.01 16.39 1.74
N LEU A 188 -14.71 16.55 1.40
CA LEU A 188 -14.25 17.00 0.09
C LEU A 188 -14.73 16.08 -1.04
#